data_8a34f6d3691c948d0f1e40d6405b42cd
#
_entry.id   8a34f6d3691c948d0f1e40d6405b42cd
#
_cell.length_a   1.000
_cell.length_b   1.000
_cell.length_c   1.000
_cell.angle_alpha   90.00
_cell.angle_beta   90.00
_cell.angle_gamma   90.00
#
_symmetry.space_group_name_H-M   'P 1'
#
loop_
_entity.id
_entity.type
_entity.pdbx_description
1 polymer ?
#
loop_
_entity_poly.entity_id
_entity_poly.type
_entity_poly.pdbx_seq_one_letter_code
_entity_poly.pdbx_strand_id
1 'polypeptide(L)'
;MALPHTSYLICSTPRTGSSLLCDSLRATGLAGRPEEYFQFRARTGEPRRPREYFEGLHPTEAEEIFAILGARSRGEEDEERYDPSRFPRYEDYLTWTIDEATTPNGVFGAKVMWGYFNGFVTGLRWAIPGRQRLPIGRLAPSVFPNLHYVWMTRQDKVAQAVSLWRALQSWSWSSDQNPDANTAEHLRYSYPAIRHLRSDIEQHDREWAEYFELCGATPHVVVYEDLRTSLPETVLGILEHMGLRTGRGVTIPQVKRRSQSDDLSKQWAERFRKESPEPARTERPDDRPAIHAVADL
;
A
#
# COMPACT_ATOMS: atom_id res chain seq x y z
N MET A 1 -3.90 6.92 -28.06
CA MET A 1 -4.63 6.69 -26.80
C MET A 1 -5.14 8.01 -26.24
N ALA A 2 -6.38 8.05 -25.78
CA ALA A 2 -6.88 9.22 -25.06
C ALA A 2 -6.33 9.16 -23.62
N LEU A 3 -5.67 10.22 -23.14
CA LEU A 3 -5.28 10.31 -21.73
C LEU A 3 -6.53 10.35 -20.84
N PRO A 4 -6.48 9.80 -19.64
CA PRO A 4 -7.57 9.95 -18.68
C PRO A 4 -7.80 11.43 -18.39
N HIS A 5 -9.05 11.85 -18.14
CA HIS A 5 -9.34 13.22 -17.76
C HIS A 5 -9.33 13.41 -16.23
N THR A 6 -9.46 12.34 -15.47
CA THR A 6 -9.36 12.32 -14.01
C THR A 6 -8.51 11.13 -13.60
N SER A 7 -7.58 11.35 -12.70
CA SER A 7 -6.69 10.30 -12.18
C SER A 7 -6.68 10.31 -10.66
N TYR A 8 -6.47 9.16 -10.04
CA TYR A 8 -6.22 9.09 -8.61
C TYR A 8 -5.26 7.98 -8.22
N LEU A 9 -4.55 8.21 -7.11
CA LEU A 9 -3.67 7.24 -6.49
C LEU A 9 -4.16 6.91 -5.08
N ILE A 10 -4.38 5.62 -4.80
CA ILE A 10 -4.60 5.11 -3.46
C ILE A 10 -3.23 4.90 -2.83
N CYS A 11 -2.86 5.83 -1.95
CA CYS A 11 -1.60 5.86 -1.23
C CYS A 11 -1.75 5.10 0.09
N SER A 12 -0.92 4.09 0.35
CA SER A 12 -1.20 3.14 1.42
C SER A 12 0.07 2.51 1.99
N THR A 13 -0.08 1.92 3.17
CA THR A 13 0.84 0.94 3.75
C THR A 13 0.17 -0.44 3.76
N PRO A 14 0.91 -1.56 3.86
CA PRO A 14 0.32 -2.89 3.86
C PRO A 14 -0.73 -3.10 4.96
N ARG A 15 -1.76 -3.89 4.69
CA ARG A 15 -2.80 -4.32 5.66
C ARG A 15 -3.73 -3.21 6.16
N THR A 16 -3.94 -2.18 5.38
CA THR A 16 -4.93 -1.11 5.62
C THR A 16 -6.31 -1.38 5.01
N GLY A 17 -6.54 -2.55 4.38
CA GLY A 17 -7.78 -2.82 3.66
C GLY A 17 -7.84 -2.22 2.25
N SER A 18 -6.71 -1.74 1.73
CA SER A 18 -6.62 -1.10 0.41
C SER A 18 -7.11 -1.98 -0.74
N SER A 19 -6.95 -3.30 -0.67
CA SER A 19 -7.49 -4.21 -1.68
C SER A 19 -9.02 -4.26 -1.66
N LEU A 20 -9.66 -4.23 -0.47
CA LEU A 20 -11.11 -4.13 -0.36
C LEU A 20 -11.61 -2.82 -0.99
N LEU A 21 -10.92 -1.71 -0.74
CA LEU A 21 -11.26 -0.43 -1.34
C LEU A 21 -11.10 -0.46 -2.86
N CYS A 22 -9.99 -1.01 -3.39
CA CYS A 22 -9.77 -1.15 -4.83
C CYS A 22 -10.90 -1.94 -5.51
N ASP A 23 -11.28 -3.10 -4.93
CA ASP A 23 -12.35 -3.92 -5.47
C ASP A 23 -13.70 -3.20 -5.44
N SER A 24 -13.97 -2.47 -4.36
CA SER A 24 -15.22 -1.72 -4.21
C SER A 24 -15.32 -0.55 -5.19
N LEU A 25 -14.25 0.18 -5.41
CA LEU A 25 -14.18 1.25 -6.41
C LEU A 25 -14.30 0.68 -7.83
N ARG A 26 -13.61 -0.42 -8.14
CA ARG A 26 -13.71 -1.12 -9.43
C ARG A 26 -15.15 -1.59 -9.70
N ALA A 27 -15.81 -2.14 -8.69
CA ALA A 27 -17.18 -2.63 -8.80
C ALA A 27 -18.21 -1.54 -9.13
N THR A 28 -17.88 -0.26 -8.89
CA THR A 28 -18.75 0.86 -9.31
C THR A 28 -18.79 1.05 -10.82
N GLY A 29 -17.77 0.59 -11.56
CA GLY A 29 -17.60 0.86 -12.99
C GLY A 29 -17.28 2.32 -13.34
N LEU A 30 -17.16 3.20 -12.32
CA LEU A 30 -16.98 4.66 -12.49
C LEU A 30 -15.57 5.13 -12.14
N ALA A 31 -14.86 4.38 -11.30
CA ALA A 31 -13.64 4.82 -10.63
C ALA A 31 -12.36 4.16 -11.18
N GLY A 32 -12.28 3.94 -12.47
CA GLY A 32 -11.13 3.23 -13.01
C GLY A 32 -11.07 1.76 -12.57
N ARG A 33 -9.92 1.13 -12.78
CA ARG A 33 -9.63 -0.24 -12.32
C ARG A 33 -8.42 -0.22 -11.41
N PRO A 34 -8.54 0.32 -10.17
CA PRO A 34 -7.40 0.47 -9.28
C PRO A 34 -6.84 -0.88 -8.86
N GLU A 35 -5.55 -1.06 -9.11
CA GLU A 35 -4.76 -2.20 -8.66
C GLU A 35 -3.34 -1.73 -8.29
N GLU A 36 -2.52 -2.66 -7.75
CA GLU A 36 -1.14 -2.39 -7.37
C GLU A 36 -0.18 -2.59 -8.56
N TYR A 37 -0.35 -1.79 -9.63
CA TYR A 37 0.46 -1.88 -10.84
C TYR A 37 1.94 -1.59 -10.61
N PHE A 38 2.31 -0.79 -9.62
CA PHE A 38 3.66 -0.29 -9.39
C PHE A 38 4.39 -1.07 -8.28
N GLN A 39 4.15 -2.37 -8.19
CA GLN A 39 4.70 -3.26 -7.16
C GLN A 39 6.10 -3.77 -7.57
N PHE A 40 7.07 -2.88 -7.61
CA PHE A 40 8.47 -3.25 -7.87
C PHE A 40 9.44 -2.32 -7.14
N ARG A 41 10.61 -2.82 -6.82
CA ARG A 41 11.71 -2.06 -6.20
C ARG A 41 12.60 -1.46 -7.28
N ALA A 42 13.00 -0.19 -7.12
CA ALA A 42 13.90 0.50 -8.06
C ALA A 42 15.20 -0.26 -8.33
N ARG A 43 15.73 -0.97 -7.31
CA ARG A 43 17.02 -1.68 -7.40
C ARG A 43 16.95 -2.98 -8.17
N THR A 44 15.87 -3.74 -8.04
CA THR A 44 15.75 -5.12 -8.55
C THR A 44 14.77 -5.26 -9.70
N GLY A 45 13.82 -4.33 -9.84
CA GLY A 45 12.68 -4.47 -10.75
C GLY A 45 11.63 -5.48 -10.27
N GLU A 46 11.85 -6.12 -9.11
CA GLU A 46 11.02 -7.19 -8.56
C GLU A 46 10.21 -6.72 -7.34
N PRO A 47 9.11 -7.41 -6.99
CA PRO A 47 8.40 -7.21 -5.73
C PRO A 47 9.29 -7.46 -4.51
N ARG A 48 8.86 -6.93 -3.37
CA ARG A 48 9.58 -7.08 -2.09
C ARG A 48 9.38 -8.50 -1.54
N ARG A 49 10.47 -9.22 -1.31
CA ARG A 49 10.46 -10.55 -0.68
C ARG A 49 10.31 -10.46 0.84
N PRO A 50 9.81 -11.49 1.55
CA PRO A 50 9.57 -11.43 2.99
C PRO A 50 10.76 -10.98 3.83
N ARG A 51 11.97 -11.44 3.53
CA ARG A 51 13.17 -11.04 4.27
C ARG A 51 13.54 -9.57 4.09
N GLU A 52 13.18 -8.99 2.97
CA GLU A 52 13.47 -7.59 2.65
C GLU A 52 12.59 -6.59 3.42
N TYR A 53 11.54 -7.08 4.10
CA TYR A 53 10.77 -6.30 5.08
C TYR A 53 11.53 -6.04 6.39
N PHE A 54 12.68 -6.69 6.58
CA PHE A 54 13.49 -6.62 7.78
C PHE A 54 14.91 -6.10 7.49
N GLU A 55 15.06 -5.34 6.42
CA GLU A 55 16.31 -4.63 6.11
C GLU A 55 16.62 -3.60 7.22
N GLY A 56 17.89 -3.51 7.62
CA GLY A 56 18.33 -2.59 8.67
C GLY A 56 18.19 -3.10 10.11
N LEU A 57 17.66 -4.31 10.34
CA LEU A 57 17.67 -4.93 11.67
C LEU A 57 19.08 -5.36 12.10
N HIS A 58 19.29 -5.40 13.42
CA HIS A 58 20.50 -6.01 13.97
C HIS A 58 20.60 -7.50 13.53
N PRO A 59 21.79 -8.00 13.15
CA PRO A 59 21.95 -9.35 12.61
C PRO A 59 21.31 -10.46 13.44
N THR A 60 21.44 -10.41 14.76
CA THR A 60 20.87 -11.43 15.68
C THR A 60 19.32 -11.46 15.62
N GLU A 61 18.65 -10.30 15.56
CA GLU A 61 17.19 -10.25 15.42
C GLU A 61 16.75 -10.72 14.04
N ALA A 62 17.51 -10.35 13.00
CA ALA A 62 17.26 -10.78 11.64
C ALA A 62 17.38 -12.30 11.48
N GLU A 63 18.39 -12.95 12.09
CA GLU A 63 18.58 -14.41 12.06
C GLU A 63 17.38 -15.14 12.68
N GLU A 64 16.88 -14.69 13.84
CA GLU A 64 15.70 -15.26 14.49
C GLU A 64 14.47 -15.18 13.58
N ILE A 65 14.23 -13.99 13.00
CA ILE A 65 13.10 -13.75 12.09
C ILE A 65 13.23 -14.60 10.84
N PHE A 66 14.42 -14.69 10.25
CA PHE A 66 14.68 -15.47 9.04
C PHE A 66 14.57 -16.98 9.28
N ALA A 67 14.87 -17.46 10.49
CA ALA A 67 14.61 -18.84 10.87
C ALA A 67 13.11 -19.16 10.88
N ILE A 68 12.26 -18.21 11.33
CA ILE A 68 10.80 -18.36 11.30
C ILE A 68 10.28 -18.34 9.86
N LEU A 69 10.74 -17.40 9.03
CA LEU A 69 10.33 -17.28 7.62
C LEU A 69 10.79 -18.51 6.78
N GLY A 70 11.88 -19.19 7.20
CA GLY A 70 12.36 -20.42 6.59
C GLY A 70 12.76 -20.29 5.12
N ALA A 71 12.72 -21.42 4.40
CA ALA A 71 13.05 -21.50 2.97
C ALA A 71 11.96 -20.89 2.06
N ARG A 72 10.74 -20.65 2.58
CA ARG A 72 9.63 -20.03 1.86
C ARG A 72 9.92 -18.60 1.37
N SER A 73 11.01 -18.00 1.82
CA SER A 73 11.50 -16.72 1.30
C SER A 73 12.17 -16.82 -0.08
N ARG A 74 12.22 -18.00 -0.69
CA ARG A 74 12.72 -18.22 -2.05
C ARG A 74 11.53 -18.36 -2.99
N GLY A 75 11.09 -17.23 -3.56
CA GLY A 75 10.41 -17.13 -4.81
C GLY A 75 9.40 -18.22 -5.16
N GLU A 76 8.19 -18.15 -4.62
CA GLU A 76 7.03 -18.59 -5.38
C GLU A 76 6.50 -17.38 -6.13
N GLU A 77 6.16 -17.58 -7.38
CA GLU A 77 5.85 -16.62 -8.41
C GLU A 77 4.72 -15.69 -7.97
N ASP A 78 5.05 -14.51 -7.42
CA ASP A 78 4.15 -13.38 -7.50
C ASP A 78 4.03 -13.04 -8.99
N GLU A 79 2.83 -12.89 -9.48
CA GLU A 79 2.59 -12.38 -10.84
C GLU A 79 3.33 -11.04 -10.97
N GLU A 80 4.50 -11.08 -11.60
CA GLU A 80 5.32 -9.90 -11.87
C GLU A 80 4.50 -8.99 -12.79
N ARG A 81 3.94 -7.95 -12.21
CA ARG A 81 3.13 -7.00 -12.99
C ARG A 81 3.98 -6.21 -13.96
N TYR A 82 5.21 -5.85 -13.56
CA TYR A 82 6.22 -5.35 -14.46
C TYR A 82 7.13 -6.49 -14.90
N ASP A 83 6.88 -7.02 -16.09
CA ASP A 83 7.70 -8.04 -16.74
C ASP A 83 8.57 -7.39 -17.82
N PRO A 84 9.91 -7.31 -17.63
CA PRO A 84 10.82 -6.76 -18.63
C PRO A 84 10.81 -7.50 -19.97
N SER A 85 10.41 -8.77 -20.00
CA SER A 85 10.30 -9.53 -21.26
C SER A 85 9.08 -9.08 -22.09
N ARG A 86 7.99 -8.71 -21.41
CA ARG A 86 6.78 -8.15 -22.03
C ARG A 86 6.89 -6.65 -22.28
N PHE A 87 7.57 -5.92 -21.41
CA PHE A 87 7.75 -4.46 -21.48
C PHE A 87 9.21 -4.08 -21.39
N PRO A 88 9.98 -4.13 -22.50
CA PRO A 88 11.41 -3.81 -22.50
C PRO A 88 11.72 -2.37 -22.06
N ARG A 89 10.75 -1.46 -22.23
CA ARG A 89 10.84 -0.06 -21.78
C ARG A 89 9.73 0.22 -20.78
N TYR A 90 10.08 0.88 -19.70
CA TYR A 90 9.09 1.26 -18.68
C TYR A 90 7.99 2.21 -19.21
N GLU A 91 8.30 2.98 -20.24
CA GLU A 91 7.31 3.82 -20.95
C GLU A 91 6.16 2.98 -21.55
N ASP A 92 6.48 1.82 -22.12
CA ASP A 92 5.49 0.92 -22.70
C ASP A 92 4.61 0.31 -21.60
N TYR A 93 5.24 -0.07 -20.47
CA TYR A 93 4.53 -0.53 -19.28
C TYR A 93 3.60 0.54 -18.70
N LEU A 94 4.08 1.78 -18.56
CA LEU A 94 3.28 2.89 -18.05
C LEU A 94 2.09 3.17 -18.97
N THR A 95 2.30 3.15 -20.28
CA THR A 95 1.25 3.33 -21.29
C THR A 95 0.19 2.24 -21.17
N TRP A 96 0.60 0.99 -21.10
CA TRP A 96 -0.29 -0.15 -20.87
C TRP A 96 -1.06 -0.02 -19.55
N THR A 97 -0.39 0.35 -18.47
CA THR A 97 -1.01 0.54 -17.14
C THR A 97 -2.09 1.62 -17.17
N ILE A 98 -1.82 2.75 -17.83
CA ILE A 98 -2.81 3.82 -17.96
C ILE A 98 -4.03 3.35 -18.74
N ASP A 99 -3.85 2.58 -19.81
CA ASP A 99 -4.95 2.05 -20.61
C ASP A 99 -5.76 1.01 -19.82
N GLU A 100 -5.07 0.06 -19.20
CA GLU A 100 -5.71 -1.02 -18.42
C GLU A 100 -6.48 -0.48 -17.21
N ALA A 101 -5.93 0.49 -16.50
CA ALA A 101 -6.50 1.04 -15.28
C ALA A 101 -7.59 2.10 -15.54
N THR A 102 -7.80 2.53 -16.80
CA THR A 102 -8.77 3.56 -17.14
C THR A 102 -10.10 2.94 -17.58
N THR A 103 -11.20 3.40 -16.99
CA THR A 103 -12.56 3.05 -17.41
C THR A 103 -13.02 3.90 -18.61
N PRO A 104 -14.06 3.46 -19.37
CA PRO A 104 -14.54 4.19 -20.56
C PRO A 104 -14.96 5.63 -20.30
N ASN A 105 -15.31 5.98 -19.07
CA ASN A 105 -15.60 7.36 -18.66
C ASN A 105 -14.33 8.19 -18.42
N GLY A 106 -13.13 7.70 -18.78
CA GLY A 106 -11.88 8.45 -18.72
C GLY A 106 -11.29 8.61 -17.29
N VAL A 107 -11.64 7.76 -16.36
CA VAL A 107 -11.11 7.76 -14.98
C VAL A 107 -10.04 6.69 -14.83
N PHE A 108 -8.82 7.11 -14.47
CA PHE A 108 -7.70 6.25 -14.12
C PHE A 108 -7.59 6.07 -12.61
N GLY A 109 -7.32 4.84 -12.14
CA GLY A 109 -7.05 4.56 -10.73
C GLY A 109 -5.91 3.57 -10.54
N ALA A 110 -5.02 3.83 -9.59
CA ALA A 110 -3.97 2.89 -9.19
C ALA A 110 -3.74 2.93 -7.68
N LYS A 111 -3.18 1.85 -7.13
CA LYS A 111 -2.72 1.77 -5.75
C LYS A 111 -1.19 1.79 -5.72
N VAL A 112 -0.63 2.58 -4.80
CA VAL A 112 0.81 2.67 -4.55
C VAL A 112 1.07 2.43 -3.07
N MET A 113 1.88 1.43 -2.76
CA MET A 113 2.37 1.18 -1.41
C MET A 113 3.66 1.95 -1.17
N TRP A 114 3.85 2.53 0.03
CA TRP A 114 5.08 3.27 0.31
C TRP A 114 6.34 2.46 0.08
N GLY A 115 6.32 1.18 0.45
CA GLY A 115 7.46 0.29 0.24
C GLY A 115 7.92 0.13 -1.23
N TYR A 116 7.08 0.54 -2.19
CA TYR A 116 7.38 0.58 -3.63
C TYR A 116 7.45 2.00 -4.19
N PHE A 117 7.30 3.03 -3.33
CA PHE A 117 7.23 4.40 -3.79
C PHE A 117 8.50 4.85 -4.52
N ASN A 118 9.68 4.44 -4.06
CA ASN A 118 10.94 4.72 -4.77
C ASN A 118 10.95 4.06 -6.17
N GLY A 119 10.48 2.81 -6.31
CA GLY A 119 10.31 2.16 -7.60
C GLY A 119 9.37 2.94 -8.52
N PHE A 120 8.21 3.33 -7.99
CA PHE A 120 7.24 4.16 -8.71
C PHE A 120 7.85 5.47 -9.23
N VAL A 121 8.52 6.24 -8.36
CA VAL A 121 9.18 7.50 -8.72
C VAL A 121 10.26 7.28 -9.79
N THR A 122 11.10 6.28 -9.59
CA THR A 122 12.18 5.93 -10.52
C THR A 122 11.61 5.53 -11.88
N GLY A 123 10.59 4.70 -11.90
CA GLY A 123 9.90 4.29 -13.12
C GLY A 123 9.30 5.48 -13.88
N LEU A 124 8.63 6.40 -13.19
CA LEU A 124 8.10 7.63 -13.83
C LEU A 124 9.21 8.50 -14.42
N ARG A 125 10.37 8.58 -13.77
CA ARG A 125 11.53 9.32 -14.29
C ARG A 125 12.12 8.68 -15.54
N TRP A 126 12.13 7.34 -15.62
CA TRP A 126 12.62 6.61 -16.80
C TRP A 126 11.66 6.70 -17.99
N ALA A 127 10.35 6.61 -17.72
CA ALA A 127 9.34 6.59 -18.78
C ALA A 127 9.26 7.88 -19.58
N ILE A 128 9.71 9.03 -19.03
CA ILE A 128 9.41 10.31 -19.65
C ILE A 128 10.67 11.16 -19.78
N PRO A 129 11.21 11.30 -21.02
CA PRO A 129 12.35 12.16 -21.28
C PRO A 129 12.14 13.59 -20.78
N GLY A 130 13.18 14.18 -20.17
CA GLY A 130 13.16 15.54 -19.65
C GLY A 130 12.56 15.71 -18.25
N ARG A 131 11.98 14.65 -17.65
CA ARG A 131 11.38 14.70 -16.30
C ARG A 131 12.30 14.21 -15.19
N GLN A 132 13.51 13.79 -15.50
CA GLN A 132 14.48 13.26 -14.52
C GLN A 132 14.80 14.24 -13.39
N ARG A 133 14.66 15.55 -13.65
CA ARG A 133 14.96 16.63 -12.70
C ARG A 133 13.72 17.29 -12.09
N LEU A 134 12.53 16.79 -12.37
CA LEU A 134 11.34 17.33 -11.74
C LEU A 134 11.35 17.08 -10.23
N PRO A 135 10.96 18.07 -9.42
CA PRO A 135 10.71 17.85 -8.00
C PRO A 135 9.70 16.71 -7.80
N ILE A 136 9.90 15.90 -6.77
CA ILE A 136 9.09 14.70 -6.51
C ILE A 136 7.59 15.00 -6.45
N GLY A 137 7.20 16.11 -5.81
CA GLY A 137 5.81 16.54 -5.73
C GLY A 137 5.18 16.98 -7.07
N ARG A 138 5.98 17.15 -8.13
CA ARG A 138 5.52 17.49 -9.48
C ARG A 138 5.54 16.33 -10.45
N LEU A 139 6.20 15.24 -10.09
CA LEU A 139 6.43 14.13 -11.00
C LEU A 139 5.13 13.40 -11.34
N ALA A 140 4.41 12.87 -10.36
CA ALA A 140 3.16 12.16 -10.59
C ALA A 140 2.08 13.05 -11.23
N PRO A 141 1.83 14.32 -10.78
CA PRO A 141 0.91 15.22 -11.48
C PRO A 141 1.27 15.52 -12.93
N SER A 142 2.55 15.40 -13.30
CA SER A 142 2.97 15.60 -14.69
C SER A 142 2.63 14.42 -15.62
N VAL A 143 2.32 13.26 -15.05
CA VAL A 143 2.00 12.02 -15.77
C VAL A 143 0.50 11.75 -15.74
N PHE A 144 -0.14 11.97 -14.60
CA PHE A 144 -1.53 11.65 -14.35
C PHE A 144 -2.37 12.94 -14.30
N PRO A 145 -3.16 13.24 -15.35
CA PRO A 145 -3.95 14.46 -15.39
C PRO A 145 -4.99 14.53 -14.28
N ASN A 146 -5.23 15.73 -13.75
CA ASN A 146 -6.19 15.99 -12.68
C ASN A 146 -6.09 14.96 -11.55
N LEU A 147 -4.88 14.85 -10.99
CA LEU A 147 -4.52 13.82 -10.03
C LEU A 147 -5.08 14.12 -8.63
N HIS A 148 -5.85 13.18 -8.11
CA HIS A 148 -6.34 13.15 -6.74
C HIS A 148 -5.58 12.10 -5.93
N TYR A 149 -5.49 12.31 -4.62
CA TYR A 149 -4.90 11.33 -3.70
C TYR A 149 -5.95 10.82 -2.71
N VAL A 150 -5.98 9.51 -2.53
CA VAL A 150 -6.76 8.82 -1.50
C VAL A 150 -5.75 8.18 -0.55
N TRP A 151 -5.64 8.69 0.67
CA TRP A 151 -4.69 8.17 1.66
C TRP A 151 -5.37 7.19 2.59
N MET A 152 -4.97 5.93 2.50
CA MET A 152 -5.46 4.89 3.38
C MET A 152 -4.52 4.68 4.57
N THR A 153 -5.08 4.80 5.76
CA THR A 153 -4.39 4.53 7.02
C THR A 153 -5.20 3.57 7.91
N ARG A 154 -4.57 3.05 8.94
CA ARG A 154 -5.20 2.22 9.97
C ARG A 154 -4.77 2.71 11.34
N GLN A 155 -5.72 2.89 12.28
CA GLN A 155 -5.45 3.41 13.62
C GLN A 155 -4.68 2.39 14.46
N ASP A 156 -5.14 1.14 14.49
CA ASP A 156 -4.49 0.07 15.25
C ASP A 156 -3.24 -0.46 14.52
N LYS A 157 -2.09 0.22 14.74
CA LYS A 157 -0.79 -0.14 14.14
C LYS A 157 -0.26 -1.48 14.63
N VAL A 158 -0.59 -1.88 15.86
CA VAL A 158 -0.21 -3.21 16.38
C VAL A 158 -0.95 -4.30 15.64
N ALA A 159 -2.27 -4.19 15.50
CA ALA A 159 -3.05 -5.16 14.73
C ALA A 159 -2.68 -5.16 13.24
N GLN A 160 -2.27 -4.01 12.69
CA GLN A 160 -1.75 -3.91 11.33
C GLN A 160 -0.43 -4.69 11.16
N ALA A 161 0.53 -4.47 12.06
CA ALA A 161 1.82 -5.15 12.05
C ALA A 161 1.68 -6.68 12.27
N VAL A 162 0.82 -7.10 13.20
CA VAL A 162 0.49 -8.52 13.40
C VAL A 162 -0.08 -9.13 12.13
N SER A 163 -1.01 -8.43 11.47
CA SER A 163 -1.59 -8.90 10.20
C SER A 163 -0.52 -9.02 9.10
N LEU A 164 0.43 -8.08 9.04
CA LEU A 164 1.53 -8.13 8.09
C LEU A 164 2.48 -9.28 8.40
N TRP A 165 2.88 -9.46 9.67
CA TRP A 165 3.74 -10.55 10.09
C TRP A 165 3.17 -11.93 9.74
N ARG A 166 1.87 -12.11 9.92
CA ARG A 166 1.18 -13.34 9.50
C ARG A 166 1.17 -13.52 7.99
N ALA A 167 0.91 -12.46 7.24
CA ALA A 167 0.92 -12.53 5.78
C ALA A 167 2.30 -12.90 5.22
N LEU A 168 3.39 -12.37 5.80
CA LEU A 168 4.77 -12.72 5.42
C LEU A 168 5.12 -14.17 5.69
N GLN A 169 4.53 -14.80 6.73
CA GLN A 169 4.73 -16.21 7.02
C GLN A 169 3.87 -17.15 6.17
N SER A 170 2.62 -16.75 5.91
CA SER A 170 1.64 -17.59 5.21
C SER A 170 1.61 -17.37 3.70
N TRP A 171 2.25 -16.31 3.22
CA TRP A 171 2.16 -15.84 1.83
C TRP A 171 0.72 -15.52 1.38
N SER A 172 -0.18 -15.32 2.33
CA SER A 172 -1.59 -15.01 2.09
C SER A 172 -1.83 -13.51 2.20
N TRP A 173 -1.86 -12.82 1.07
CA TRP A 173 -2.05 -11.37 1.00
C TRP A 173 -3.51 -10.96 0.91
N SER A 174 -4.37 -11.82 0.38
CA SER A 174 -5.81 -11.57 0.25
C SER A 174 -6.65 -12.57 1.05
N SER A 175 -7.88 -12.19 1.38
CA SER A 175 -8.84 -13.06 2.08
C SER A 175 -9.35 -14.22 1.23
N ASP A 176 -9.14 -14.15 -0.09
CA ASP A 176 -9.57 -15.16 -1.04
C ASP A 176 -8.52 -16.27 -1.20
N GLN A 177 -7.28 -15.97 -0.82
CA GLN A 177 -6.24 -16.98 -0.64
C GLN A 177 -6.49 -17.65 0.71
N ASN A 178 -7.18 -18.80 0.68
CA ASN A 178 -7.37 -19.61 1.87
C ASN A 178 -6.00 -20.18 2.26
N PRO A 179 -5.36 -19.76 3.36
CA PRO A 179 -4.18 -20.48 3.82
C PRO A 179 -4.65 -21.90 4.10
N ASP A 180 -3.98 -22.89 3.54
CA ASP A 180 -4.22 -24.29 3.89
C ASP A 180 -4.28 -24.41 5.40
N ALA A 181 -5.20 -25.22 5.93
CA ALA A 181 -5.34 -25.43 7.38
C ALA A 181 -3.99 -25.78 8.03
N ASN A 182 -3.11 -26.46 7.28
CA ASN A 182 -1.73 -26.78 7.63
C ASN A 182 -0.84 -25.53 7.79
N THR A 183 -1.13 -24.42 7.09
CA THR A 183 -0.32 -23.19 7.16
C THR A 183 -0.57 -22.45 8.48
N ALA A 184 -1.78 -22.47 9.01
CA ALA A 184 -2.13 -21.80 10.27
C ALA A 184 -1.39 -22.41 11.48
N GLU A 185 -1.13 -23.71 11.47
CA GLU A 185 -0.43 -24.42 12.55
C GLU A 185 1.07 -24.08 12.64
N HIS A 186 1.65 -23.57 11.55
CA HIS A 186 3.07 -23.22 11.46
C HIS A 186 3.39 -21.76 11.73
N LEU A 187 2.37 -20.90 11.92
CA LEU A 187 2.60 -19.49 12.24
C LEU A 187 3.25 -19.35 13.62
N ARG A 188 4.24 -18.47 13.71
CA ARG A 188 5.01 -18.20 14.95
C ARG A 188 4.94 -16.71 15.30
N TYR A 189 4.66 -16.45 16.57
CA TYR A 189 4.79 -15.13 17.14
C TYR A 189 6.26 -14.71 17.21
N SER A 190 6.57 -13.48 16.85
CA SER A 190 7.88 -12.87 17.06
C SER A 190 7.70 -11.41 17.47
N TYR A 191 8.09 -11.08 18.69
CA TYR A 191 8.06 -9.70 19.19
C TYR A 191 8.95 -8.76 18.36
N PRO A 192 10.23 -9.10 18.08
CA PRO A 192 11.09 -8.23 17.27
C PRO A 192 10.54 -8.00 15.86
N ALA A 193 9.95 -9.03 15.22
CA ALA A 193 9.35 -8.87 13.90
C ALA A 193 8.17 -7.89 13.92
N ILE A 194 7.23 -8.07 14.85
CA ILE A 194 6.05 -7.20 14.96
C ILE A 194 6.45 -5.77 15.32
N ARG A 195 7.43 -5.59 16.22
CA ARG A 195 7.97 -4.28 16.61
C ARG A 195 8.56 -3.53 15.41
N HIS A 196 9.40 -4.22 14.63
CA HIS A 196 10.02 -3.67 13.43
C HIS A 196 8.96 -3.26 12.39
N LEU A 197 8.06 -4.17 12.04
CA LEU A 197 6.99 -3.91 11.07
C LEU A 197 6.07 -2.78 11.51
N ARG A 198 5.76 -2.66 12.82
CA ARG A 198 5.02 -1.54 13.37
C ARG A 198 5.75 -0.22 13.14
N SER A 199 7.05 -0.17 13.48
CA SER A 199 7.89 1.02 13.30
C SER A 199 7.94 1.44 11.82
N ASP A 200 8.16 0.50 10.90
CA ASP A 200 8.18 0.75 9.45
C ASP A 200 6.84 1.31 8.95
N ILE A 201 5.72 0.71 9.39
CA ILE A 201 4.38 1.18 9.01
C ILE A 201 4.16 2.62 9.48
N GLU A 202 4.52 2.94 10.74
CA GLU A 202 4.40 4.27 11.31
C GLU A 202 5.30 5.28 10.58
N GLN A 203 6.51 4.87 10.19
CA GLN A 203 7.43 5.68 9.39
C GLN A 203 6.85 5.94 7.99
N HIS A 204 6.38 4.92 7.28
CA HIS A 204 5.79 5.05 5.96
C HIS A 204 4.53 5.95 5.94
N ASP A 205 3.73 5.93 7.02
CA ASP A 205 2.59 6.84 7.12
C ASP A 205 3.04 8.30 7.30
N ARG A 206 4.14 8.57 8.04
CA ARG A 206 4.74 9.90 8.13
C ARG A 206 5.28 10.38 6.78
N GLU A 207 5.96 9.51 6.06
CA GLU A 207 6.54 9.80 4.75
C GLU A 207 5.45 10.06 3.69
N TRP A 208 4.29 9.38 3.77
CA TRP A 208 3.13 9.74 2.96
C TRP A 208 2.63 11.17 3.27
N ALA A 209 2.52 11.54 4.54
CA ALA A 209 2.10 12.89 4.92
C ALA A 209 3.07 13.96 4.39
N GLU A 210 4.39 13.74 4.53
CA GLU A 210 5.43 14.62 3.98
C GLU A 210 5.33 14.72 2.45
N TYR A 211 5.08 13.60 1.75
CA TYR A 211 4.89 13.63 0.30
C TYR A 211 3.70 14.49 -0.12
N PHE A 212 2.57 14.40 0.58
CA PHE A 212 1.41 15.25 0.28
C PHE A 212 1.71 16.72 0.51
N GLU A 213 2.46 17.06 1.55
CA GLU A 213 2.94 18.44 1.78
C GLU A 213 3.82 18.94 0.63
N LEU A 214 4.77 18.12 0.16
CA LEU A 214 5.63 18.43 -1.00
C LEU A 214 4.84 18.59 -2.30
N CYS A 215 3.72 17.87 -2.44
CA CYS A 215 2.81 18.03 -3.57
C CYS A 215 1.94 19.31 -3.47
N GLY A 216 1.80 19.90 -2.27
CA GLY A 216 0.77 20.88 -1.96
C GLY A 216 -0.64 20.30 -2.11
N ALA A 217 -0.82 19.02 -1.82
CA ALA A 217 -2.05 18.28 -2.02
C ALA A 217 -2.74 17.96 -0.69
N THR A 218 -4.06 18.01 -0.69
CA THR A 218 -4.88 17.53 0.43
C THR A 218 -5.51 16.20 0.02
N PRO A 219 -5.04 15.06 0.56
CA PRO A 219 -5.61 13.76 0.22
C PRO A 219 -6.98 13.56 0.85
N HIS A 220 -7.84 12.77 0.22
CA HIS A 220 -9.01 12.20 0.88
C HIS A 220 -8.57 11.06 1.81
N VAL A 221 -8.70 11.27 3.12
CA VAL A 221 -8.24 10.28 4.11
C VAL A 221 -9.29 9.20 4.34
N VAL A 222 -8.89 7.94 4.22
CA VAL A 222 -9.72 6.76 4.51
C VAL A 222 -9.10 5.98 5.65
N VAL A 223 -9.83 5.87 6.75
CA VAL A 223 -9.43 5.07 7.91
C VAL A 223 -10.00 3.66 7.78
N TYR A 224 -9.16 2.64 7.96
CA TYR A 224 -9.56 1.23 7.82
C TYR A 224 -10.76 0.85 8.70
N GLU A 225 -10.79 1.36 9.92
CA GLU A 225 -11.83 1.10 10.89
C GLU A 225 -13.20 1.62 10.39
N ASP A 226 -13.21 2.80 9.77
CA ASP A 226 -14.40 3.41 9.16
C ASP A 226 -14.80 2.67 7.88
N LEU A 227 -13.82 2.32 7.03
CA LEU A 227 -14.07 1.54 5.82
C LEU A 227 -14.80 0.22 6.12
N ARG A 228 -14.47 -0.44 7.24
CA ARG A 228 -15.10 -1.70 7.62
C ARG A 228 -16.56 -1.55 8.03
N THR A 229 -16.94 -0.42 8.61
CA THR A 229 -18.26 -0.16 9.14
C THR A 229 -19.17 0.55 8.15
N SER A 230 -18.59 1.35 7.25
CA SER A 230 -19.31 2.28 6.36
C SER A 230 -18.70 2.23 4.94
N LEU A 231 -18.55 1.02 4.38
CA LEU A 231 -17.95 0.84 3.05
C LEU A 231 -18.67 1.61 1.93
N PRO A 232 -20.01 1.59 1.82
CA PRO A 232 -20.71 2.32 0.77
C PRO A 232 -20.49 3.84 0.87
N GLU A 233 -20.59 4.39 2.07
CA GLU A 233 -20.42 5.83 2.35
C GLU A 233 -18.98 6.27 2.04
N THR A 234 -18.00 5.44 2.41
CA THR A 234 -16.57 5.69 2.11
C THR A 234 -16.35 5.73 0.60
N VAL A 235 -16.89 4.78 -0.15
CA VAL A 235 -16.75 4.75 -1.61
C VAL A 235 -17.44 5.98 -2.24
N LEU A 236 -18.63 6.34 -1.79
CA LEU A 236 -19.34 7.52 -2.28
C LEU A 236 -18.55 8.81 -2.00
N GLY A 237 -18.00 8.97 -0.81
CA GLY A 237 -17.15 10.12 -0.45
C GLY A 237 -15.92 10.26 -1.34
N ILE A 238 -15.29 9.14 -1.73
CA ILE A 238 -14.15 9.14 -2.67
C ILE A 238 -14.62 9.57 -4.07
N LEU A 239 -15.74 9.03 -4.57
CA LEU A 239 -16.28 9.42 -5.87
C LEU A 239 -16.62 10.92 -5.90
N GLU A 240 -17.22 11.46 -4.83
CA GLU A 240 -17.52 12.88 -4.68
C GLU A 240 -16.24 13.73 -4.64
N HIS A 241 -15.21 13.31 -3.89
CA HIS A 241 -13.91 13.98 -3.84
C HIS A 241 -13.25 14.10 -5.23
N MET A 242 -13.43 13.09 -6.08
CA MET A 242 -12.96 13.10 -7.47
C MET A 242 -13.90 13.86 -8.43
N GLY A 243 -15.00 14.45 -7.94
CA GLY A 243 -15.99 15.12 -8.76
C GLY A 243 -16.80 14.20 -9.67
N LEU A 244 -16.79 12.88 -9.38
CA LEU A 244 -17.52 11.89 -10.16
C LEU A 244 -18.99 11.88 -9.72
N ARG A 245 -19.88 12.25 -10.64
CA ARG A 245 -21.33 12.25 -10.36
C ARG A 245 -21.84 10.82 -10.29
N THR A 246 -22.29 10.42 -9.14
CA THR A 246 -23.11 9.23 -8.98
C THR A 246 -24.54 9.55 -9.42
N GLY A 247 -25.02 8.93 -10.51
CA GLY A 247 -26.41 9.06 -10.91
C GLY A 247 -27.34 8.59 -9.76
N ARG A 248 -28.61 9.05 -9.74
CA ARG A 248 -29.61 8.55 -8.80
C ARG A 248 -29.72 7.02 -8.96
N GLY A 249 -29.36 6.27 -7.89
CA GLY A 249 -29.48 4.81 -7.86
C GLY A 249 -28.17 4.03 -8.10
N VAL A 250 -26.99 4.66 -8.05
CA VAL A 250 -25.73 3.91 -7.99
C VAL A 250 -25.71 3.08 -6.72
N THR A 251 -25.87 1.79 -6.87
CA THR A 251 -25.71 0.83 -5.78
C THR A 251 -24.23 0.45 -5.71
N ILE A 252 -23.60 0.70 -4.56
CA ILE A 252 -22.25 0.21 -4.32
C ILE A 252 -22.34 -1.31 -4.10
N PRO A 253 -21.78 -2.15 -4.99
CA PRO A 253 -21.82 -3.59 -4.81
C PRO A 253 -21.15 -3.97 -3.49
N GLN A 254 -21.80 -4.84 -2.72
CA GLN A 254 -21.19 -5.39 -1.52
C GLN A 254 -20.07 -6.37 -1.91
N VAL A 255 -18.85 -5.92 -1.84
CA VAL A 255 -17.67 -6.78 -1.96
C VAL A 255 -17.47 -7.49 -0.62
N LYS A 256 -17.77 -8.79 -0.59
CA LYS A 256 -17.58 -9.61 0.61
C LYS A 256 -16.12 -10.06 0.67
N ARG A 257 -15.29 -9.40 1.48
CA ARG A 257 -14.01 -9.95 1.92
C ARG A 257 -14.10 -10.40 3.36
N ARG A 258 -13.65 -11.62 3.65
CA ARG A 258 -13.56 -12.11 5.03
C ARG A 258 -12.53 -11.27 5.78
N SER A 259 -12.84 -10.88 7.01
CA SER A 259 -11.85 -10.30 7.92
C SER A 259 -10.78 -11.35 8.19
N GLN A 260 -9.51 -11.02 7.94
CA GLN A 260 -8.38 -11.88 8.32
C GLN A 260 -8.02 -11.76 9.82
N SER A 261 -8.73 -10.90 10.56
CA SER A 261 -8.58 -10.79 12.01
C SER A 261 -9.36 -11.92 12.66
N ASP A 262 -8.64 -12.98 13.00
CA ASP A 262 -9.09 -14.10 13.78
C ASP A 262 -8.62 -13.99 15.25
N ASP A 263 -8.94 -14.99 16.06
CA ASP A 263 -8.59 -15.00 17.48
C ASP A 263 -7.06 -15.05 17.69
N LEU A 264 -6.31 -15.69 16.80
CA LEU A 264 -4.86 -15.72 16.85
C LEU A 264 -4.25 -14.32 16.67
N SER A 265 -4.78 -13.53 15.73
CA SER A 265 -4.33 -12.12 15.54
C SER A 265 -4.59 -11.28 16.78
N LYS A 266 -5.75 -11.45 17.41
CA LYS A 266 -6.09 -10.73 18.65
C LYS A 266 -5.15 -11.12 19.80
N GLN A 267 -4.93 -12.43 19.99
CA GLN A 267 -3.99 -12.94 21.00
C GLN A 267 -2.57 -12.37 20.81
N TRP A 268 -2.07 -12.34 19.57
CA TRP A 268 -0.75 -11.80 19.28
C TRP A 268 -0.68 -10.29 19.52
N ALA A 269 -1.71 -9.55 19.15
CA ALA A 269 -1.76 -8.11 19.41
C ALA A 269 -1.83 -7.79 20.92
N GLU A 270 -2.60 -8.56 21.69
CA GLU A 270 -2.66 -8.42 23.15
C GLU A 270 -1.32 -8.79 23.82
N ARG A 271 -0.71 -9.90 23.38
CA ARG A 271 0.61 -10.31 23.84
C ARG A 271 1.65 -9.24 23.57
N PHE A 272 1.70 -8.71 22.35
CA PHE A 272 2.63 -7.64 21.97
C PHE A 272 2.46 -6.40 22.84
N ARG A 273 1.22 -5.96 23.12
CA ARG A 273 0.96 -4.80 24.00
C ARG A 273 1.42 -5.03 25.44
N LYS A 274 1.32 -6.26 25.94
CA LYS A 274 1.82 -6.63 27.27
C LYS A 274 3.34 -6.65 27.35
N GLU A 275 4.01 -7.09 26.29
CA GLU A 275 5.48 -7.14 26.19
C GLU A 275 6.11 -5.77 25.88
N SER A 276 5.31 -4.84 25.34
CA SER A 276 5.70 -3.44 25.07
C SER A 276 4.98 -2.52 26.04
N PRO A 277 5.46 -2.33 27.29
CA PRO A 277 4.91 -1.28 28.13
C PRO A 277 5.13 0.05 27.41
N GLU A 278 4.04 0.82 27.18
CA GLU A 278 4.14 2.16 26.63
C GLU A 278 5.13 2.97 27.48
N PRO A 279 6.09 3.67 26.86
CA PRO A 279 6.80 4.70 27.57
C PRO A 279 5.76 5.68 28.11
N ALA A 280 5.78 5.96 29.41
CA ALA A 280 4.96 6.99 30.01
C ALA A 280 5.02 8.22 29.09
N ARG A 281 3.85 8.81 28.78
CA ARG A 281 3.71 10.00 27.95
C ARG A 281 4.68 11.08 28.43
N THR A 282 5.88 11.09 27.91
CA THR A 282 6.76 12.25 27.96
C THR A 282 6.24 13.22 26.91
N GLU A 283 5.84 14.40 27.36
CA GLU A 283 5.53 15.54 26.51
C GLU A 283 6.64 15.68 25.47
N ARG A 284 6.26 15.71 24.21
CA ARG A 284 7.19 15.76 23.08
C ARG A 284 7.98 17.06 23.13
N PRO A 285 9.32 17.01 23.06
CA PRO A 285 10.05 18.14 22.50
C PRO A 285 9.62 18.30 21.02
N ASP A 286 9.64 19.53 20.57
CA ASP A 286 9.30 20.01 19.22
C ASP A 286 10.26 19.39 18.16
N ASP A 287 10.10 18.11 17.86
CA ASP A 287 10.80 17.41 16.79
C ASP A 287 10.02 17.61 15.49
N ARG A 288 10.34 18.70 14.79
CA ARG A 288 10.05 18.78 13.38
C ARG A 288 10.86 17.69 12.69
N PRO A 289 10.22 16.69 12.05
CA PRO A 289 10.95 15.66 11.34
C PRO A 289 11.76 16.30 10.19
N ALA A 290 12.98 15.87 10.07
CA ALA A 290 13.84 16.31 8.98
C ALA A 290 13.25 15.86 7.63
N ILE A 291 12.91 16.82 6.79
CA ILE A 291 12.40 16.67 5.39
C ILE A 291 13.47 16.03 4.46
N HIS A 292 14.32 15.16 4.97
CA HIS A 292 15.48 14.66 4.22
C HIS A 292 15.21 13.35 3.46
N ALA A 293 14.37 12.44 3.97
CA ALA A 293 14.20 11.12 3.35
C ALA A 293 13.43 11.14 2.01
N VAL A 294 12.48 12.08 1.86
CA VAL A 294 11.65 12.18 0.63
C VAL A 294 12.29 13.08 -0.43
N ALA A 295 13.13 14.03 -0.03
CA ALA A 295 13.81 14.96 -0.94
C ALA A 295 14.96 14.29 -1.71
N ASP A 296 15.54 13.22 -1.16
CA ASP A 296 16.66 12.47 -1.76
C ASP A 296 16.21 11.36 -2.72
N LEU A 297 14.90 11.16 -2.91
CA LEU A 297 14.28 10.28 -3.93
C LEU A 297 14.09 11.03 -5.26
#